data_0e08346a8bb5c29a5ecd25c3ef661bc9
#
_entry.id   0e08346a8bb5c29a5ecd25c3ef661bc9
#
_cell.length_a   1.000
_cell.length_b   1.000
_cell.length_c   1.000
_cell.angle_alpha   90.00
_cell.angle_beta   90.00
_cell.angle_gamma   90.00
#
_symmetry.space_group_name_H-M   'P 1'
#
loop_
_entity.id
_entity.type
_entity.pdbx_description
1 polymer ?
#
loop_
_entity_poly.entity_id
_entity_poly.type
_entity_poly.pdbx_seq_one_letter_code
_entity_poly.pdbx_strand_id
1 'polypeptide(L)'
;MCLHGSQATGFLLRQTVQGFTLATAKVADVVTPAQILPYVGRPADLLETYADIPHRNGKRPRRERSLPVHRSILAVDIEGSTRRTNPVKEELREEVYRLVVEALYVAGIGSQHYDPFTDRGDGILVLLRPADELPKPLLLSRLIPVLASLLVAHNSGISPADQPRVLRLRAVIHAGEVHYDEKGPFGEDLDVAFRLLDAPRFKAHLKSAAVPLALVASDYIYQTIIRHGYEGIAEEEFLPLVTVNVGFQRRKGWVQLPYAGVIPVAVATLSPAYAS
;
A
#
# COMPACT_ATOMS: atom_id res chain seq x y z
N MET A 1 -18.78 69.79 17.67
CA MET A 1 -20.25 69.75 17.71
C MET A 1 -20.69 68.42 17.13
N CYS A 2 -21.25 67.57 18.00
CA CYS A 2 -22.09 66.38 17.78
C CYS A 2 -21.65 65.34 16.78
N LEU A 3 -21.18 64.18 17.23
CA LEU A 3 -21.83 63.00 17.82
C LEU A 3 -22.89 62.35 16.96
N HIS A 4 -22.65 61.08 16.58
CA HIS A 4 -23.49 59.87 16.68
C HIS A 4 -22.75 58.76 15.93
N GLY A 5 -22.30 57.65 16.38
CA GLY A 5 -22.82 56.69 17.35
C GLY A 5 -23.75 55.67 16.64
N SER A 6 -23.22 54.57 16.08
CA SER A 6 -24.07 53.43 15.77
C SER A 6 -23.35 52.14 16.16
N GLN A 7 -23.87 51.52 17.20
CA GLN A 7 -23.53 50.18 17.66
C GLN A 7 -24.12 49.15 16.70
N ALA A 8 -23.28 48.23 16.23
CA ALA A 8 -23.73 46.99 15.59
C ALA A 8 -23.59 45.87 16.62
N THR A 9 -24.68 45.43 17.15
CA THR A 9 -24.86 44.28 18.03
C THR A 9 -24.49 43.00 17.29
N GLY A 10 -23.39 42.39 17.67
CA GLY A 10 -23.04 41.06 17.24
C GLY A 10 -23.83 40.00 18.02
N PHE A 11 -24.60 39.21 17.30
CA PHE A 11 -25.24 38.01 17.83
C PHE A 11 -24.22 36.93 18.06
N LEU A 12 -23.94 36.62 19.33
CA LEU A 12 -23.19 35.40 19.72
C LEU A 12 -24.17 34.22 19.67
N LEU A 13 -24.08 33.40 18.66
CA LEU A 13 -24.64 32.06 18.66
C LEU A 13 -23.71 31.13 19.47
N ARG A 14 -24.07 30.91 20.74
CA ARG A 14 -23.56 29.78 21.52
C ARG A 14 -24.19 28.51 21.00
N GLN A 15 -23.45 27.72 20.21
CA GLN A 15 -23.77 26.32 20.06
C GLN A 15 -23.04 25.55 21.15
N THR A 16 -23.80 25.04 22.07
CA THR A 16 -23.42 24.05 23.07
C THR A 16 -23.11 22.74 22.33
N VAL A 17 -21.83 22.38 22.25
CA VAL A 17 -21.39 21.03 21.83
C VAL A 17 -21.61 20.13 23.02
N GLN A 18 -22.71 19.38 23.00
CA GLN A 18 -22.91 18.24 23.89
C GLN A 18 -21.88 17.17 23.61
N GLY A 19 -21.32 16.66 24.71
CA GLY A 19 -20.21 15.76 24.79
C GLY A 19 -20.24 14.54 23.85
N PHE A 20 -19.22 14.44 23.04
CA PHE A 20 -18.75 13.17 22.53
C PHE A 20 -17.60 12.69 23.42
N THR A 21 -17.93 11.77 24.31
CA THR A 21 -16.92 10.98 25.00
C THR A 21 -16.30 10.07 23.96
N LEU A 22 -15.06 10.35 23.58
CA LEU A 22 -14.22 9.42 22.83
C LEU A 22 -14.06 8.15 23.71
N ALA A 23 -14.82 7.12 23.37
CA ALA A 23 -14.53 5.80 23.85
C ALA A 23 -13.19 5.42 23.22
N THR A 24 -12.12 5.44 24.03
CA THR A 24 -10.87 4.79 23.71
C THR A 24 -11.16 3.31 23.59
N ALA A 25 -11.45 2.83 22.38
CA ALA A 25 -11.35 1.43 22.07
C ALA A 25 -9.89 1.04 22.36
N LYS A 26 -9.70 0.19 23.37
CA LYS A 26 -8.42 -0.47 23.59
C LYS A 26 -8.06 -1.16 22.29
N VAL A 27 -7.05 -0.66 21.60
CA VAL A 27 -6.32 -1.38 20.58
C VAL A 27 -5.53 -2.47 21.32
N ALA A 28 -6.21 -3.54 21.64
CA ALA A 28 -5.63 -4.72 22.26
C ALA A 28 -5.72 -5.82 21.19
N ASP A 29 -4.84 -5.80 20.25
CA ASP A 29 -4.29 -6.90 19.44
C ASP A 29 -3.56 -6.28 18.25
N VAL A 30 -2.65 -5.34 18.54
CA VAL A 30 -1.62 -4.95 17.57
C VAL A 30 -0.73 -6.16 17.40
N VAL A 31 -0.76 -6.78 16.22
CA VAL A 31 0.21 -7.80 15.84
C VAL A 31 1.59 -7.18 16.02
N THR A 32 2.30 -7.61 17.03
CA THR A 32 3.64 -7.09 17.32
C THR A 32 4.61 -7.52 16.21
N PRO A 33 5.67 -6.76 15.94
CA PRO A 33 6.72 -7.15 14.97
C PRO A 33 7.24 -8.58 15.20
N ALA A 34 7.24 -9.07 16.43
CA ALA A 34 7.61 -10.45 16.79
C ALA A 34 6.66 -11.52 16.20
N GLN A 35 5.42 -11.17 15.88
CA GLN A 35 4.46 -12.11 15.27
C GLN A 35 4.60 -12.17 13.73
N ILE A 36 5.29 -11.20 13.13
CA ILE A 36 5.60 -11.16 11.70
C ILE A 36 6.92 -11.89 11.41
N LEU A 37 7.85 -11.91 12.38
CA LEU A 37 9.19 -12.51 12.27
C LEU A 37 9.26 -13.99 11.86
N PRO A 38 8.30 -14.89 12.16
CA PRO A 38 8.37 -16.27 11.68
C PRO A 38 8.25 -16.43 10.18
N TYR A 39 7.79 -15.39 9.48
CA TYR A 39 7.55 -15.42 8.02
C TYR A 39 8.63 -14.73 7.20
N VAL A 40 9.56 -14.05 7.85
CA VAL A 40 10.75 -13.48 7.20
C VAL A 40 11.91 -14.44 7.47
N GLY A 41 12.24 -15.29 6.50
CA GLY A 41 13.38 -16.20 6.61
C GLY A 41 14.64 -15.42 7.00
N ARG A 42 15.37 -15.90 8.02
CA ARG A 42 16.58 -15.24 8.52
C ARG A 42 17.63 -15.18 7.41
N PRO A 43 18.34 -14.07 7.22
CA PRO A 43 19.41 -13.97 6.23
C PRO A 43 20.52 -15.03 6.38
N ALA A 44 20.72 -15.58 7.58
CA ALA A 44 21.71 -16.61 7.84
C ALA A 44 21.38 -17.96 7.21
N ASP A 45 20.10 -18.31 7.03
CA ASP A 45 19.67 -19.59 6.47
C ASP A 45 19.86 -19.61 4.93
N LEU A 46 20.08 -18.45 4.31
CA LEU A 46 20.27 -18.32 2.87
C LEU A 46 21.71 -18.60 2.42
N LEU A 47 22.71 -18.47 3.30
CA LEU A 47 24.11 -18.63 2.94
C LEU A 47 24.56 -20.10 2.92
N GLU A 48 23.96 -20.98 3.70
CA GLU A 48 24.31 -22.42 3.68
C GLU A 48 23.75 -23.17 2.48
N THR A 49 22.69 -22.66 1.84
CA THR A 49 22.04 -23.34 0.69
C THR A 49 22.77 -23.13 -0.64
N TYR A 50 23.71 -22.20 -0.72
CA TYR A 50 24.44 -21.90 -1.97
C TYR A 50 25.75 -22.67 -2.14
N ALA A 51 26.24 -23.37 -1.11
CA ALA A 51 27.55 -24.04 -1.14
C ALA A 51 27.56 -25.38 -1.92
N ASP A 52 26.41 -26.01 -2.18
CA ASP A 52 26.30 -27.31 -2.83
C ASP A 52 25.52 -27.28 -4.15
N ILE A 53 25.91 -26.44 -5.10
CA ILE A 53 25.45 -26.59 -6.49
C ILE A 53 26.51 -27.39 -7.28
N PRO A 54 26.35 -28.69 -7.48
CA PRO A 54 27.26 -29.44 -8.37
C PRO A 54 27.00 -28.95 -9.79
N HIS A 55 28.02 -28.39 -10.42
CA HIS A 55 28.05 -28.17 -11.87
C HIS A 55 28.08 -29.55 -12.57
N ARG A 56 26.91 -30.12 -12.83
CA ARG A 56 26.78 -31.37 -13.57
C ARG A 56 26.21 -31.08 -14.96
N ASN A 57 27.05 -31.27 -15.98
CA ASN A 57 26.67 -31.40 -17.39
C ASN A 57 25.76 -32.64 -17.56
N GLY A 58 24.51 -32.53 -17.26
CA GLY A 58 23.49 -33.54 -17.53
C GLY A 58 22.18 -32.82 -17.85
N LYS A 59 21.48 -33.23 -18.89
CA LYS A 59 20.14 -32.76 -19.21
C LYS A 59 19.29 -32.94 -17.94
N ARG A 60 19.01 -31.83 -17.22
CA ARG A 60 18.14 -31.87 -16.06
C ARG A 60 16.80 -32.44 -16.49
N PRO A 61 16.20 -33.40 -15.76
CA PRO A 61 14.82 -33.79 -16.00
C PRO A 61 13.98 -32.51 -16.01
N ARG A 62 13.06 -32.41 -16.98
CA ARG A 62 12.13 -31.29 -17.13
C ARG A 62 11.32 -31.26 -15.83
N ARG A 63 11.73 -30.42 -14.85
CA ARG A 63 10.96 -30.22 -13.62
C ARG A 63 9.52 -29.91 -14.04
N GLU A 64 8.56 -30.59 -13.46
CA GLU A 64 7.16 -30.20 -13.59
C GLU A 64 7.07 -28.72 -13.24
N ARG A 65 6.74 -27.89 -14.24
CA ARG A 65 6.56 -26.46 -14.03
C ARG A 65 5.29 -26.28 -13.23
N SER A 66 5.39 -25.66 -12.05
CA SER A 66 4.18 -25.23 -11.34
C SER A 66 3.37 -24.31 -12.26
N LEU A 67 2.06 -24.53 -12.29
CA LEU A 67 1.14 -23.65 -13.01
C LEU A 67 1.12 -22.29 -12.33
N PRO A 68 0.96 -21.20 -13.08
CA PRO A 68 0.76 -19.88 -12.48
C PRO A 68 -0.58 -19.81 -11.74
N VAL A 69 -0.63 -18.92 -10.78
CA VAL A 69 -1.87 -18.63 -10.04
C VAL A 69 -2.18 -17.14 -10.09
N HIS A 70 -3.45 -16.80 -10.22
CA HIS A 70 -3.85 -15.40 -10.26
C HIS A 70 -3.63 -14.72 -8.91
N ARG A 71 -3.08 -13.50 -8.93
CA ARG A 71 -2.92 -12.65 -7.75
C ARG A 71 -3.27 -11.19 -8.07
N SER A 72 -3.84 -10.49 -7.09
CA SER A 72 -3.75 -9.04 -7.08
C SER A 72 -2.43 -8.66 -6.44
N ILE A 73 -1.70 -7.76 -7.07
CA ILE A 73 -0.32 -7.40 -6.74
C ILE A 73 -0.33 -5.99 -6.18
N LEU A 74 0.03 -5.85 -4.91
CA LEU A 74 0.34 -4.59 -4.28
C LEU A 74 1.85 -4.58 -3.99
N ALA A 75 2.58 -3.63 -4.53
CA ALA A 75 3.92 -3.36 -4.07
C ALA A 75 4.04 -1.90 -3.63
N VAL A 76 4.77 -1.69 -2.55
CA VAL A 76 5.08 -0.35 -2.02
C VAL A 76 6.57 -0.21 -1.86
N ASP A 77 7.10 1.00 -2.05
CA ASP A 77 8.49 1.33 -1.75
C ASP A 77 8.62 2.73 -1.13
N ILE A 78 9.74 2.96 -0.43
CA ILE A 78 10.03 4.21 0.26
C ILE A 78 10.70 5.20 -0.70
N GLU A 79 10.09 6.38 -0.90
CA GLU A 79 10.73 7.45 -1.66
C GLU A 79 12.02 7.91 -1.01
N GLY A 80 13.11 7.96 -1.79
CA GLY A 80 14.39 8.51 -1.34
C GLY A 80 15.12 7.70 -0.27
N SER A 81 14.82 6.41 -0.12
CA SER A 81 15.44 5.48 0.82
C SER A 81 16.97 5.52 0.74
N THR A 82 17.55 5.57 -0.45
CA THR A 82 19.00 5.56 -0.66
C THR A 82 19.76 6.74 -0.05
N ARG A 83 19.08 7.83 0.27
CA ARG A 83 19.67 9.05 0.87
C ARG A 83 19.70 9.00 2.39
N ARG A 84 19.08 8.01 3.02
CA ARG A 84 18.96 7.88 4.47
C ARG A 84 20.08 7.02 5.03
N THR A 85 20.44 7.27 6.29
CA THR A 85 21.39 6.43 7.04
C THR A 85 20.78 5.07 7.33
N ASN A 86 21.60 4.06 7.58
CA ASN A 86 21.12 2.70 7.84
C ASN A 86 20.18 2.61 9.06
N PRO A 87 20.44 3.27 10.21
CA PRO A 87 19.49 3.27 11.32
C PRO A 87 18.12 3.82 10.94
N VAL A 88 18.07 4.93 10.20
CA VAL A 88 16.80 5.50 9.72
C VAL A 88 16.10 4.57 8.73
N LYS A 89 16.86 3.87 7.86
CA LYS A 89 16.26 2.88 6.96
C LYS A 89 15.62 1.72 7.72
N GLU A 90 16.29 1.22 8.75
CA GLU A 90 15.78 0.15 9.61
C GLU A 90 14.45 0.56 10.26
N GLU A 91 14.41 1.71 10.93
CA GLU A 91 13.20 2.27 11.54
C GLU A 91 12.06 2.41 10.52
N LEU A 92 12.35 2.98 9.35
CA LEU A 92 11.33 3.21 8.33
C LEU A 92 10.83 1.91 7.67
N ARG A 93 11.69 0.90 7.55
CA ARG A 93 11.26 -0.43 7.07
C ARG A 93 10.25 -1.05 8.04
N GLU A 94 10.55 -1.06 9.34
CA GLU A 94 9.63 -1.55 10.35
C GLU A 94 8.29 -0.79 10.30
N GLU A 95 8.37 0.52 10.15
CA GLU A 95 7.17 1.36 10.07
C GLU A 95 6.33 1.09 8.82
N VAL A 96 6.93 0.88 7.65
CA VAL A 96 6.20 0.51 6.42
C VAL A 96 5.48 -0.82 6.61
N TYR A 97 6.14 -1.83 7.21
CA TYR A 97 5.50 -3.12 7.50
C TYR A 97 4.29 -2.94 8.41
N ARG A 98 4.46 -2.17 9.49
CA ARG A 98 3.37 -1.86 10.43
C ARG A 98 2.19 -1.17 9.74
N LEU A 99 2.45 -0.12 8.97
CA LEU A 99 1.41 0.64 8.28
C LEU A 99 0.67 -0.19 7.22
N VAL A 100 1.37 -1.03 6.47
CA VAL A 100 0.74 -1.91 5.46
C VAL A 100 -0.13 -2.97 6.13
N VAL A 101 0.34 -3.61 7.21
CA VAL A 101 -0.45 -4.59 7.98
C VAL A 101 -1.70 -3.93 8.55
N GLU A 102 -1.55 -2.75 9.15
CA GLU A 102 -2.67 -1.99 9.72
C GLU A 102 -3.66 -1.57 8.64
N ALA A 103 -3.17 -1.11 7.48
CA ALA A 103 -4.03 -0.75 6.35
C ALA A 103 -4.83 -1.95 5.83
N LEU A 104 -4.20 -3.12 5.70
CA LEU A 104 -4.88 -4.36 5.31
C LEU A 104 -5.97 -4.72 6.32
N TYR A 105 -5.64 -4.70 7.61
CA TYR A 105 -6.60 -5.02 8.67
C TYR A 105 -7.80 -4.07 8.69
N VAL A 106 -7.57 -2.76 8.64
CA VAL A 106 -8.63 -1.73 8.63
C VAL A 106 -9.48 -1.82 7.35
N ALA A 107 -8.88 -2.21 6.22
CA ALA A 107 -9.60 -2.45 4.98
C ALA A 107 -10.42 -3.77 4.98
N GLY A 108 -10.35 -4.56 6.06
CA GLY A 108 -11.04 -5.85 6.18
C GLY A 108 -10.32 -7.01 5.48
N ILE A 109 -9.03 -6.86 5.17
CA ILE A 109 -8.23 -7.86 4.46
C ILE A 109 -7.41 -8.67 5.48
N GLY A 110 -7.95 -9.81 5.91
CA GLY A 110 -7.27 -10.71 6.85
C GLY A 110 -6.11 -11.47 6.21
N SER A 111 -5.23 -12.03 7.05
CA SER A 111 -4.01 -12.75 6.63
C SER A 111 -4.30 -13.99 5.74
N GLN A 112 -5.49 -14.56 5.80
CA GLN A 112 -5.91 -15.65 4.92
C GLN A 112 -6.04 -15.23 3.45
N HIS A 113 -6.13 -13.92 3.16
CA HIS A 113 -6.35 -13.39 1.81
C HIS A 113 -5.05 -12.96 1.10
N TYR A 114 -3.89 -13.13 1.71
CA TYR A 114 -2.62 -12.81 1.05
C TYR A 114 -1.53 -13.84 1.37
N ASP A 115 -0.52 -13.87 0.52
CA ASP A 115 0.67 -14.68 0.74
C ASP A 115 1.61 -13.97 1.74
N PRO A 116 2.56 -14.66 2.37
CA PRO A 116 3.58 -14.02 3.18
C PRO A 116 4.24 -12.85 2.42
N PHE A 117 4.49 -11.75 3.10
CA PHE A 117 5.11 -10.59 2.48
C PHE A 117 6.48 -10.93 1.93
N THR A 118 6.77 -10.46 0.72
CA THR A 118 8.11 -10.56 0.15
C THR A 118 8.85 -9.25 0.38
N ASP A 119 9.95 -9.31 1.10
CA ASP A 119 10.85 -8.17 1.35
C ASP A 119 11.51 -7.73 0.04
N ARG A 120 11.55 -6.40 -0.18
CA ARG A 120 12.15 -5.77 -1.36
C ARG A 120 13.25 -4.77 -0.98
N GLY A 121 13.81 -4.88 0.23
CA GLY A 121 14.80 -3.94 0.73
C GLY A 121 14.18 -2.69 1.32
N ASP A 122 13.83 -1.70 0.51
CA ASP A 122 13.13 -0.48 0.92
C ASP A 122 11.62 -0.53 0.63
N GLY A 123 11.10 -1.72 0.35
CA GLY A 123 9.69 -1.92 0.03
C GLY A 123 9.17 -3.31 0.35
N ILE A 124 7.89 -3.51 0.09
CA ILE A 124 7.17 -4.76 0.37
C ILE A 124 6.35 -5.14 -0.86
N LEU A 125 6.33 -6.43 -1.18
CA LEU A 125 5.38 -7.02 -2.11
C LEU A 125 4.34 -7.81 -1.34
N VAL A 126 3.07 -7.52 -1.60
CA VAL A 126 1.90 -8.22 -1.07
C VAL A 126 1.13 -8.84 -2.24
N LEU A 127 0.97 -10.15 -2.22
CA LEU A 127 0.24 -10.91 -3.23
C LEU A 127 -1.10 -11.37 -2.64
N LEU A 128 -2.20 -10.76 -3.09
CA LEU A 128 -3.53 -11.05 -2.57
C LEU A 128 -4.19 -12.16 -3.39
N ARG A 129 -4.79 -13.12 -2.69
CA ARG A 129 -5.51 -14.24 -3.29
C ARG A 129 -6.88 -13.80 -3.77
N PRO A 130 -7.35 -14.29 -4.93
CA PRO A 130 -8.73 -14.08 -5.34
C PRO A 130 -9.69 -14.68 -4.30
N ALA A 131 -10.67 -13.89 -3.89
CA ALA A 131 -11.76 -14.33 -3.02
C ALA A 131 -13.00 -13.48 -3.32
N ASP A 132 -14.19 -14.08 -3.24
CA ASP A 132 -15.44 -13.36 -3.50
C ASP A 132 -15.67 -12.26 -2.46
N GLU A 133 -15.19 -12.47 -1.22
CA GLU A 133 -15.26 -11.51 -0.13
C GLU A 133 -14.28 -10.33 -0.31
N LEU A 134 -13.29 -10.48 -1.20
CA LEU A 134 -12.28 -9.48 -1.48
C LEU A 134 -12.25 -9.08 -2.97
N PRO A 135 -13.31 -8.46 -3.49
CA PRO A 135 -13.29 -7.94 -4.85
C PRO A 135 -12.24 -6.85 -5.02
N LYS A 136 -11.55 -6.85 -6.17
CA LYS A 136 -10.44 -5.94 -6.46
C LYS A 136 -10.73 -4.45 -6.24
N PRO A 137 -11.97 -3.92 -6.47
CA PRO A 137 -12.28 -2.52 -6.17
C PRO A 137 -11.93 -2.11 -4.73
N LEU A 138 -12.03 -3.00 -3.74
CA LEU A 138 -11.73 -2.70 -2.34
C LEU A 138 -10.26 -2.29 -2.12
N LEU A 139 -9.35 -2.74 -2.97
CA LEU A 139 -7.95 -2.33 -2.90
C LEU A 139 -7.81 -0.82 -3.16
N LEU A 140 -8.61 -0.29 -4.07
CA LEU A 140 -8.58 1.14 -4.45
C LEU A 140 -9.49 1.98 -3.56
N SER A 141 -10.71 1.49 -3.24
CA SER A 141 -11.71 2.25 -2.50
C SER A 141 -11.50 2.23 -0.98
N ARG A 142 -10.78 1.22 -0.45
CA ARG A 142 -10.55 1.08 1.01
C ARG A 142 -9.07 1.05 1.36
N LEU A 143 -8.31 0.08 0.84
CA LEU A 143 -6.93 -0.12 1.28
C LEU A 143 -6.04 1.11 1.02
N ILE A 144 -6.07 1.66 -0.20
CA ILE A 144 -5.22 2.82 -0.55
C ILE A 144 -5.58 4.07 0.24
N PRO A 145 -6.86 4.47 0.41
CA PRO A 145 -7.21 5.61 1.26
C PRO A 145 -6.83 5.42 2.74
N VAL A 146 -6.98 4.21 3.28
CA VAL A 146 -6.53 3.89 4.65
C VAL A 146 -5.03 4.06 4.77
N LEU A 147 -4.25 3.49 3.84
CA LEU A 147 -2.79 3.62 3.85
C LEU A 147 -2.35 5.08 3.75
N ALA A 148 -3.01 5.88 2.89
CA ALA A 148 -2.75 7.32 2.79
C ALA A 148 -3.01 8.05 4.11
N SER A 149 -4.11 7.73 4.78
CA SER A 149 -4.48 8.34 6.07
C SER A 149 -3.51 7.96 7.19
N LEU A 150 -3.08 6.70 7.24
CA LEU A 150 -2.08 6.23 8.20
C LEU A 150 -0.72 6.92 7.99
N LEU A 151 -0.31 7.12 6.73
CA LEU A 151 0.91 7.87 6.41
C LEU A 151 0.84 9.34 6.84
N VAL A 152 -0.31 9.99 6.65
CA VAL A 152 -0.51 11.37 7.13
C VAL A 152 -0.42 11.41 8.66
N ALA A 153 -1.08 10.47 9.35
CA ALA A 153 -1.03 10.38 10.81
C ALA A 153 0.40 10.16 11.32
N HIS A 154 1.15 9.23 10.71
CA HIS A 154 2.54 9.00 11.03
C HIS A 154 3.38 10.28 10.86
N ASN A 155 3.30 10.90 9.70
CA ASN A 155 4.10 12.09 9.38
C ASN A 155 3.75 13.30 10.25
N SER A 156 2.49 13.42 10.71
CA SER A 156 2.06 14.52 11.59
C SER A 156 2.72 14.45 12.98
N GLY A 157 3.17 13.27 13.40
CA GLY A 157 3.92 13.06 14.64
C GLY A 157 5.43 13.32 14.52
N ILE A 158 5.94 13.56 13.30
CA ILE A 158 7.38 13.76 13.07
C ILE A 158 7.76 15.23 13.30
N SER A 159 8.72 15.46 14.17
CA SER A 159 9.20 16.82 14.44
C SER A 159 9.96 17.39 13.22
N PRO A 160 10.01 18.75 13.05
CA PRO A 160 10.80 19.35 11.99
C PRO A 160 12.30 18.99 12.03
N ALA A 161 12.84 18.62 13.19
CA ALA A 161 14.22 18.17 13.35
C ALA A 161 14.45 16.74 12.82
N ASP A 162 13.39 15.94 12.72
CA ASP A 162 13.43 14.53 12.35
C ASP A 162 13.00 14.28 10.90
N GLN A 163 13.14 15.26 10.01
CA GLN A 163 12.77 15.18 8.60
C GLN A 163 13.19 13.87 7.88
N PRO A 164 14.36 13.27 8.17
CA PRO A 164 14.74 11.98 7.57
C PRO A 164 13.75 10.83 7.89
N ARG A 165 12.92 10.96 8.93
CA ARG A 165 11.88 9.98 9.33
C ARG A 165 10.54 10.19 8.65
N VAL A 166 10.34 11.32 7.95
CA VAL A 166 9.14 11.54 7.15
C VAL A 166 9.04 10.47 6.08
N LEU A 167 7.92 9.76 6.09
CA LEU A 167 7.68 8.61 5.23
C LEU A 167 6.81 9.01 4.04
N ARG A 168 7.34 8.76 2.85
CA ARG A 168 6.59 8.90 1.60
C ARG A 168 6.72 7.62 0.81
N LEU A 169 5.60 7.11 0.34
CA LEU A 169 5.52 5.83 -0.35
C LEU A 169 5.05 5.99 -1.80
N ARG A 170 5.60 5.15 -2.65
CA ARG A 170 5.04 4.81 -3.95
C ARG A 170 4.36 3.46 -3.84
N ALA A 171 3.19 3.33 -4.43
CA ALA A 171 2.45 2.08 -4.48
C ALA A 171 2.10 1.74 -5.92
N VAL A 172 2.05 0.45 -6.24
CA VAL A 172 1.49 -0.07 -7.48
C VAL A 172 0.39 -1.07 -7.18
N ILE A 173 -0.71 -0.99 -7.93
CA ILE A 173 -1.73 -2.04 -7.99
C ILE A 173 -1.79 -2.60 -9.41
N HIS A 174 -1.61 -3.92 -9.49
CA HIS A 174 -1.75 -4.71 -10.70
C HIS A 174 -2.48 -6.02 -10.38
N ALA A 175 -2.82 -6.81 -11.38
CA ALA A 175 -3.28 -8.19 -11.18
C ALA A 175 -2.91 -9.02 -12.40
N GLY A 176 -2.55 -10.27 -12.14
CA GLY A 176 -2.17 -11.20 -13.19
C GLY A 176 -1.63 -12.51 -12.63
N GLU A 177 -0.96 -13.26 -13.49
CA GLU A 177 -0.51 -14.63 -13.22
C GLU A 177 0.89 -14.63 -12.60
N VAL A 178 1.01 -15.20 -11.42
CA VAL A 178 2.26 -15.30 -10.65
C VAL A 178 2.70 -16.75 -10.57
N HIS A 179 3.95 -17.01 -10.90
CA HIS A 179 4.62 -18.27 -10.69
C HIS A 179 5.36 -18.28 -9.36
N TYR A 180 5.55 -19.48 -8.81
CA TYR A 180 6.31 -19.68 -7.57
C TYR A 180 7.34 -20.77 -7.77
N ASP A 181 8.52 -20.56 -7.20
CA ASP A 181 9.53 -21.59 -7.01
C ASP A 181 10.09 -21.52 -5.58
N GLU A 182 11.15 -22.26 -5.31
CA GLU A 182 11.81 -22.30 -3.99
C GLU A 182 12.41 -20.94 -3.59
N LYS A 183 12.57 -20.00 -4.53
CA LYS A 183 13.14 -18.67 -4.31
C LYS A 183 12.09 -17.60 -4.13
N GLY A 184 10.82 -17.92 -4.43
CA GLY A 184 9.71 -16.99 -4.27
C GLY A 184 8.88 -16.75 -5.52
N PRO A 185 8.06 -15.69 -5.53
CA PRO A 185 7.20 -15.35 -6.65
C PRO A 185 7.98 -14.71 -7.81
N PHE A 186 7.60 -15.06 -9.05
CA PHE A 186 8.16 -14.50 -10.27
C PHE A 186 7.14 -14.50 -11.42
N GLY A 187 7.38 -13.76 -12.47
CA GLY A 187 6.55 -13.75 -13.67
C GLY A 187 6.39 -12.37 -14.29
N GLU A 188 5.88 -12.35 -15.53
CA GLU A 188 5.72 -11.12 -16.32
C GLU A 188 4.87 -10.07 -15.61
N ASP A 189 3.80 -10.48 -14.91
CA ASP A 189 2.93 -9.54 -14.21
C ASP A 189 3.62 -8.87 -13.01
N LEU A 190 4.56 -9.56 -12.36
CA LEU A 190 5.43 -8.92 -11.36
C LEU A 190 6.39 -7.92 -12.01
N ASP A 191 6.96 -8.27 -13.18
CA ASP A 191 7.81 -7.34 -13.93
C ASP A 191 7.03 -6.10 -14.35
N VAL A 192 5.76 -6.24 -14.79
CA VAL A 192 4.86 -5.10 -15.08
C VAL A 192 4.69 -4.23 -13.85
N ALA A 193 4.34 -4.81 -12.70
CA ALA A 193 4.13 -4.06 -11.47
C ALA A 193 5.38 -3.27 -11.07
N PHE A 194 6.54 -3.91 -11.04
CA PHE A 194 7.79 -3.26 -10.64
C PHE A 194 8.27 -2.21 -11.65
N ARG A 195 8.10 -2.45 -12.95
CA ARG A 195 8.44 -1.44 -13.96
C ARG A 195 7.55 -0.19 -13.86
N LEU A 196 6.26 -0.36 -13.54
CA LEU A 196 5.36 0.77 -13.29
C LEU A 196 5.78 1.54 -12.03
N LEU A 197 6.05 0.82 -10.93
CA LEU A 197 6.49 1.41 -9.66
C LEU A 197 7.79 2.20 -9.82
N ASP A 198 8.72 1.69 -10.64
CA ASP A 198 10.03 2.28 -10.87
C ASP A 198 10.05 3.36 -11.96
N ALA A 199 8.93 3.61 -12.63
CA ALA A 199 8.89 4.53 -13.75
C ALA A 199 9.35 5.96 -13.40
N PRO A 200 10.29 6.57 -14.16
CA PRO A 200 10.85 7.88 -13.84
C PRO A 200 9.78 8.98 -13.74
N ARG A 201 8.77 8.95 -14.60
CA ARG A 201 7.66 9.93 -14.57
C ARG A 201 6.82 9.79 -13.29
N PHE A 202 6.58 8.56 -12.82
CA PHE A 202 5.88 8.32 -11.57
C PHE A 202 6.68 8.84 -10.37
N LYS A 203 7.99 8.53 -10.33
CA LYS A 203 8.91 9.06 -9.32
C LYS A 203 8.94 10.59 -9.29
N ALA A 204 9.02 11.22 -10.46
CA ALA A 204 9.01 12.67 -10.56
C ALA A 204 7.67 13.28 -10.11
N HIS A 205 6.56 12.63 -10.41
CA HIS A 205 5.22 13.10 -10.03
C HIS A 205 5.04 13.11 -8.51
N LEU A 206 5.40 12.05 -7.80
CA LEU A 206 5.38 12.06 -6.33
C LEU A 206 6.31 13.13 -5.77
N LYS A 207 7.53 13.26 -6.32
CA LYS A 207 8.50 14.26 -5.83
C LYS A 207 7.96 15.69 -5.89
N SER A 208 7.14 16.02 -6.91
CA SER A 208 6.53 17.35 -7.06
C SER A 208 5.27 17.56 -6.22
N ALA A 209 4.71 16.51 -5.64
CA ALA A 209 3.47 16.55 -4.88
C ALA A 209 3.74 16.70 -3.36
N ALA A 210 2.80 17.33 -2.65
CA ALA A 210 2.86 17.51 -1.20
C ALA A 210 2.14 16.36 -0.42
N VAL A 211 1.92 15.21 -1.07
CA VAL A 211 1.21 14.06 -0.46
C VAL A 211 2.20 12.96 -0.07
N PRO A 212 1.90 12.16 0.97
CA PRO A 212 2.80 11.10 1.42
C PRO A 212 2.68 9.81 0.61
N LEU A 213 1.65 9.65 -0.23
CA LEU A 213 1.41 8.48 -1.04
C LEU A 213 1.16 8.86 -2.50
N ALA A 214 1.76 8.13 -3.42
CA ALA A 214 1.36 8.10 -4.81
C ALA A 214 1.06 6.66 -5.23
N LEU A 215 0.00 6.48 -6.02
CA LEU A 215 -0.42 5.20 -6.55
C LEU A 215 -0.24 5.18 -8.06
N VAL A 216 0.28 4.08 -8.60
CA VAL A 216 0.15 3.75 -10.01
C VAL A 216 -0.67 2.47 -10.17
N ALA A 217 -1.78 2.54 -10.89
CA ALA A 217 -2.56 1.38 -11.29
C ALA A 217 -2.16 0.97 -12.71
N SER A 218 -2.05 -0.34 -12.97
CA SER A 218 -1.81 -0.82 -14.33
C SER A 218 -3.02 -0.56 -15.24
N ASP A 219 -2.79 -0.59 -16.56
CA ASP A 219 -3.88 -0.47 -17.53
C ASP A 219 -4.94 -1.56 -17.37
N TYR A 220 -4.54 -2.77 -16.95
CA TYR A 220 -5.49 -3.83 -16.61
C TYR A 220 -6.44 -3.41 -15.49
N ILE A 221 -5.92 -2.86 -14.41
CA ILE A 221 -6.74 -2.39 -13.27
C ILE A 221 -7.62 -1.21 -13.70
N TYR A 222 -7.08 -0.29 -14.50
CA TYR A 222 -7.87 0.81 -15.03
C TYR A 222 -9.05 0.31 -15.88
N GLN A 223 -8.78 -0.55 -16.86
CA GLN A 223 -9.81 -1.05 -17.79
C GLN A 223 -10.87 -1.91 -17.13
N THR A 224 -10.51 -2.67 -16.08
CA THR A 224 -11.43 -3.61 -15.44
C THR A 224 -12.12 -3.08 -14.19
N ILE A 225 -11.57 -2.03 -13.56
CA ILE A 225 -12.04 -1.53 -12.27
C ILE A 225 -12.29 -0.01 -12.32
N ILE A 226 -11.25 0.80 -12.57
CA ILE A 226 -11.28 2.24 -12.32
C ILE A 226 -12.30 2.94 -13.22
N ARG A 227 -12.26 2.70 -14.52
CA ARG A 227 -13.18 3.33 -15.49
C ARG A 227 -14.66 3.03 -15.26
N HIS A 228 -14.98 2.06 -14.40
CA HIS A 228 -16.35 1.70 -14.08
C HIS A 228 -16.89 2.37 -12.81
N GLY A 229 -16.05 3.08 -12.06
CA GLY A 229 -16.45 3.84 -10.87
C GLY A 229 -16.97 2.96 -9.72
N TYR A 230 -16.58 1.68 -9.64
CA TYR A 230 -17.02 0.80 -8.56
C TYR A 230 -16.63 1.35 -7.19
N GLU A 231 -17.50 1.21 -6.19
CA GLU A 231 -17.25 1.61 -4.80
C GLU A 231 -16.85 3.11 -4.66
N GLY A 232 -17.32 3.96 -5.58
CA GLY A 232 -17.02 5.39 -5.55
C GLY A 232 -15.59 5.77 -6.01
N ILE A 233 -14.91 4.87 -6.71
CA ILE A 233 -13.61 5.17 -7.32
C ILE A 233 -13.82 6.25 -8.39
N ALA A 234 -13.20 7.43 -8.21
CA ALA A 234 -13.29 8.56 -9.13
C ALA A 234 -12.30 8.38 -10.28
N GLU A 235 -12.79 8.04 -11.49
CA GLU A 235 -11.94 7.81 -12.68
C GLU A 235 -11.10 9.04 -13.01
N GLU A 236 -11.66 10.23 -12.86
CA GLU A 236 -11.02 11.50 -13.15
C GLU A 236 -9.76 11.81 -12.34
N GLU A 237 -9.57 11.13 -11.21
CA GLU A 237 -8.36 11.26 -10.40
C GLU A 237 -7.17 10.48 -10.95
N PHE A 238 -7.39 9.60 -11.94
CA PHE A 238 -6.36 8.75 -12.50
C PHE A 238 -5.84 9.30 -13.85
N LEU A 239 -4.56 9.67 -13.86
CA LEU A 239 -3.91 10.25 -15.04
C LEU A 239 -3.06 9.19 -15.78
N PRO A 240 -3.18 9.06 -17.12
CA PRO A 240 -2.39 8.13 -17.93
C PRO A 240 -0.94 8.60 -18.08
N LEU A 241 -0.21 8.72 -16.97
CA LEU A 241 1.07 9.41 -16.90
C LEU A 241 2.26 8.50 -17.27
N VAL A 242 2.13 7.19 -17.06
CA VAL A 242 3.23 6.25 -17.15
C VAL A 242 3.10 5.34 -18.36
N THR A 243 4.22 5.09 -19.03
CA THR A 243 4.34 4.02 -20.02
C THR A 243 5.71 3.36 -19.86
N VAL A 244 5.70 2.05 -19.75
CA VAL A 244 6.91 1.22 -19.60
C VAL A 244 6.93 0.12 -20.66
N ASN A 245 8.11 -0.42 -20.94
CA ASN A 245 8.27 -1.60 -21.77
C ASN A 245 8.56 -2.81 -20.87
N VAL A 246 7.81 -3.88 -21.07
CA VAL A 246 8.04 -5.19 -20.45
C VAL A 246 8.09 -6.21 -21.57
N GLY A 247 9.25 -6.85 -21.75
CA GLY A 247 9.51 -7.62 -22.96
C GLY A 247 9.36 -6.74 -24.20
N PHE A 248 8.53 -7.19 -25.15
CA PHE A 248 8.23 -6.47 -26.37
C PHE A 248 6.92 -5.65 -26.31
N GLN A 249 6.29 -5.57 -25.14
CA GLN A 249 4.97 -4.93 -25.00
C GLN A 249 5.09 -3.60 -24.24
N ARG A 250 4.34 -2.62 -24.71
CA ARG A 250 4.13 -1.35 -24.01
C ARG A 250 3.02 -1.53 -22.97
N ARG A 251 3.30 -1.19 -21.73
CA ARG A 251 2.35 -1.23 -20.61
C ARG A 251 2.10 0.19 -20.11
N LYS A 252 0.84 0.56 -19.97
CA LYS A 252 0.43 1.86 -19.42
C LYS A 252 0.21 1.76 -17.92
N GLY A 253 0.44 2.89 -17.25
CA GLY A 253 0.12 3.09 -15.84
C GLY A 253 -0.65 4.39 -15.63
N TRP A 254 -1.65 4.30 -14.78
CA TRP A 254 -2.57 5.37 -14.41
C TRP A 254 -2.24 5.81 -12.99
N VAL A 255 -1.91 7.08 -12.82
CA VAL A 255 -1.37 7.61 -11.57
C VAL A 255 -2.43 8.40 -10.83
N GLN A 256 -2.58 8.13 -9.55
CA GLN A 256 -3.39 8.87 -8.59
C GLN A 256 -2.50 9.36 -7.45
N LEU A 257 -2.80 10.56 -6.93
CA LEU A 257 -2.27 11.07 -5.68
C LEU A 257 -3.40 11.00 -4.63
N PRO A 258 -3.50 9.90 -3.87
CA PRO A 258 -4.60 9.71 -2.94
C PRO A 258 -4.61 10.80 -1.88
N TYR A 259 -5.75 11.46 -1.70
CA TYR A 259 -5.96 12.32 -0.56
C TYR A 259 -6.19 11.47 0.68
N ALA A 260 -5.60 11.88 1.81
CA ALA A 260 -6.05 11.42 3.10
C ALA A 260 -7.45 12.02 3.36
N GLY A 261 -8.46 11.41 2.76
CA GLY A 261 -9.84 11.73 3.07
C GLY A 261 -10.14 11.32 4.51
N VAL A 262 -11.04 12.00 5.17
CA VAL A 262 -11.65 11.52 6.42
C VAL A 262 -12.16 10.12 6.11
N ILE A 263 -11.55 9.09 6.72
CA ILE A 263 -12.06 7.72 6.63
C ILE A 263 -13.52 7.85 7.11
N PRO A 264 -14.53 7.54 6.30
CA PRO A 264 -15.88 7.44 6.83
C PRO A 264 -15.81 6.35 7.91
N VAL A 265 -16.07 6.71 9.16
CA VAL A 265 -16.11 5.78 10.31
C VAL A 265 -17.31 4.82 10.19
N ALA A 266 -17.68 4.44 9.01
CA ALA A 266 -18.75 3.50 8.68
C ALA A 266 -18.31 2.03 8.66
N VAL A 267 -17.08 1.68 9.12
CA VAL A 267 -16.61 0.29 9.18
C VAL A 267 -16.85 -0.37 10.54
N ALA A 268 -17.46 0.32 11.49
CA ALA A 268 -17.63 -0.20 12.86
C ALA A 268 -18.86 -1.10 13.08
N THR A 269 -19.60 -1.48 12.05
CA THR A 269 -20.72 -2.42 12.22
C THR A 269 -20.80 -3.43 11.09
N LEU A 270 -19.81 -4.31 11.01
CA LEU A 270 -20.07 -5.63 10.46
C LEU A 270 -20.81 -6.42 11.55
N SER A 271 -22.13 -6.40 11.46
CA SER A 271 -23.01 -7.30 12.22
C SER A 271 -22.57 -8.74 11.98
N PRO A 272 -22.46 -9.59 13.01
CA PRO A 272 -22.17 -11.02 12.83
C PRO A 272 -23.45 -11.73 12.40
N ALA A 273 -23.80 -11.65 11.14
CA ALA A 273 -24.98 -12.32 10.58
C ALA A 273 -24.56 -13.24 9.42
N TYR A 274 -23.61 -14.15 9.67
CA TYR A 274 -23.45 -15.40 8.92
C TYR A 274 -22.66 -16.39 9.77
N ALA A 275 -23.28 -16.85 10.85
CA ALA A 275 -22.92 -18.07 11.55
C ALA A 275 -24.21 -18.89 11.68
N SER A 276 -24.49 -19.72 10.69
CA SER A 276 -25.38 -20.87 10.79
C SER A 276 -25.08 -21.82 9.63
#